data_bd8991f62abb1cb808dfe7a8082bc835
#
_entry.id   bd8991f62abb1cb808dfe7a8082bc835
#
_cell.length_a   1.000
_cell.length_b   1.000
_cell.length_c   1.000
_cell.angle_alpha   90.00
_cell.angle_beta   90.00
_cell.angle_gamma   90.00
#
_symmetry.space_group_name_H-M   'P 1'
#
loop_
_entity.id
_entity.type
_entity.pdbx_description
1 polymer ?
#
loop_
_entity_poly.entity_id
_entity_poly.type
_entity_poly.pdbx_seq_one_letter_code
_entity_poly.pdbx_strand_id
1 'polypeptide(L)'
;EQMIEKLHGMGYQVMVWVCPYVSPDSLKYREARDQGILIRTPEGEPYIAKWWNGYSAVLDFSNPKAVQWLKCQLDALTDMGVDGFKFDAGDSMYYRDDNVTFGRVTPDEQSRLWAEFGEQYPYNEYRASFRAGGYALLQRLCDKDHSWGENGIASLIPDTLLQGITGHAYGCPDMIGGGEYLNFQNMEKAGLDEELFVRH
;
A
#
# COMPACT_ATOMS: atom_id res chain seq x y z
N GLU A 1 17.06 -11.37 9.73
CA GLU A 1 18.18 -11.94 8.91
C GLU A 1 18.03 -13.44 8.73
N GLN A 2 18.23 -14.29 9.73
CA GLN A 2 18.22 -15.77 9.59
C GLN A 2 16.97 -16.34 8.89
N MET A 3 15.78 -15.78 9.12
CA MET A 3 14.55 -16.20 8.45
C MET A 3 14.60 -15.85 6.95
N ILE A 4 15.07 -14.66 6.61
CA ILE A 4 15.22 -14.20 5.22
C ILE A 4 16.22 -15.08 4.48
N GLU A 5 17.41 -15.32 5.06
CA GLU A 5 18.42 -16.21 4.50
C GLU A 5 17.87 -17.63 4.23
N LYS A 6 17.07 -18.15 5.17
CA LYS A 6 16.44 -19.46 5.00
C LYS A 6 15.43 -19.46 3.84
N LEU A 7 14.62 -18.41 3.70
CA LEU A 7 13.67 -18.27 2.60
C LEU A 7 14.38 -18.13 1.26
N HIS A 8 15.45 -17.34 1.19
CA HIS A 8 16.30 -17.23 0.00
C HIS A 8 16.93 -18.57 -0.38
N GLY A 9 17.42 -19.35 0.63
CA GLY A 9 17.94 -20.71 0.41
C GLY A 9 16.91 -21.70 -0.15
N MET A 10 15.62 -21.39 0.00
CA MET A 10 14.49 -22.14 -0.57
C MET A 10 14.04 -21.58 -1.93
N GLY A 11 14.66 -20.50 -2.43
CA GLY A 11 14.34 -19.86 -3.70
C GLY A 11 13.24 -18.78 -3.65
N TYR A 12 12.83 -18.35 -2.45
CA TYR A 12 11.83 -17.29 -2.30
C TYR A 12 12.46 -15.90 -2.33
N GLN A 13 11.71 -14.93 -2.86
CA GLN A 13 11.95 -13.52 -2.64
C GLN A 13 11.10 -13.06 -1.44
N VAL A 14 11.62 -12.13 -0.65
CA VAL A 14 10.98 -11.68 0.60
C VAL A 14 10.55 -10.25 0.47
N MET A 15 9.24 -10.01 0.48
CA MET A 15 8.66 -8.67 0.55
C MET A 15 8.06 -8.40 1.92
N VAL A 16 8.17 -7.17 2.40
CA VAL A 16 7.52 -6.75 3.65
C VAL A 16 6.52 -5.64 3.41
N TRP A 17 5.49 -5.61 4.25
CA TRP A 17 4.40 -4.65 4.17
C TRP A 17 4.83 -3.29 4.72
N VAL A 18 4.46 -2.21 4.05
CA VAL A 18 4.71 -0.82 4.44
C VAL A 18 3.54 0.06 4.04
N CYS A 19 3.29 1.11 4.81
CA CYS A 19 2.27 2.12 4.52
C CYS A 19 2.81 3.53 4.81
N PRO A 20 2.17 4.60 4.27
CA PRO A 20 2.60 5.98 4.47
C PRO A 20 2.18 6.56 5.83
N TYR A 21 1.78 5.71 6.76
CA TYR A 21 1.20 6.10 8.05
C TYR A 21 2.12 5.80 9.22
N VAL A 22 2.05 6.64 10.24
CA VAL A 22 2.83 6.51 11.46
C VAL A 22 1.89 6.50 12.67
N SER A 23 1.97 5.44 13.48
CA SER A 23 1.15 5.33 14.70
C SER A 23 1.45 6.46 15.67
N PRO A 24 0.44 7.21 16.16
CA PRO A 24 0.64 8.32 17.09
C PRO A 24 1.28 7.93 18.43
N ASP A 25 1.18 6.65 18.80
CA ASP A 25 1.76 6.12 20.05
C ASP A 25 3.22 5.70 19.91
N SER A 26 3.79 5.79 18.70
CA SER A 26 5.15 5.33 18.44
C SER A 26 6.22 6.40 18.70
N LEU A 27 7.44 5.95 18.97
CA LEU A 27 8.60 6.84 19.00
C LEU A 27 8.85 7.48 17.63
N LYS A 28 8.54 6.77 16.56
CA LYS A 28 8.66 7.24 15.17
C LYS A 28 7.72 8.41 14.87
N TYR A 29 6.55 8.45 15.50
CA TYR A 29 5.66 9.61 15.40
C TYR A 29 6.31 10.87 15.99
N ARG A 30 6.89 10.77 17.18
CA ARG A 30 7.58 11.91 17.83
C ARG A 30 8.73 12.42 16.96
N GLU A 31 9.54 11.51 16.45
CA GLU A 31 10.62 11.81 15.52
C GLU A 31 10.11 12.54 14.25
N ALA A 32 9.09 11.99 13.60
CA ALA A 32 8.51 12.55 12.38
C ALA A 32 7.85 13.92 12.62
N ARG A 33 7.14 14.07 13.74
CA ARG A 33 6.53 15.35 14.16
C ARG A 33 7.61 16.42 14.39
N ASP A 34 8.63 16.09 15.14
CA ASP A 34 9.70 17.04 15.52
C ASP A 34 10.55 17.45 14.30
N GLN A 35 10.65 16.58 13.29
CA GLN A 35 11.26 16.89 11.99
C GLN A 35 10.34 17.65 11.03
N GLY A 36 9.06 17.79 11.35
CA GLY A 36 8.07 18.49 10.51
C GLY A 36 7.81 17.80 9.16
N ILE A 37 7.80 16.46 9.14
CA ILE A 37 7.64 15.65 7.94
C ILE A 37 6.26 15.01 7.80
N LEU A 38 5.34 15.37 8.69
CA LEU A 38 3.95 14.92 8.64
C LEU A 38 3.06 15.95 7.93
N ILE A 39 2.03 15.47 7.26
CA ILE A 39 0.92 16.31 6.78
C ILE A 39 0.27 16.99 8.00
N ARG A 40 -0.17 18.24 7.82
CA ARG A 40 -0.79 19.03 8.89
C ARG A 40 -2.20 19.44 8.57
N THR A 41 -2.94 19.76 9.61
CA THR A 41 -4.22 20.45 9.50
C THR A 41 -4.01 21.95 9.22
N PRO A 42 -5.05 22.71 8.83
CA PRO A 42 -4.96 24.16 8.68
C PRO A 42 -4.50 24.91 9.96
N GLU A 43 -4.77 24.33 11.13
CA GLU A 43 -4.35 24.85 12.44
C GLU A 43 -2.85 24.60 12.72
N GLY A 44 -2.17 23.81 11.88
CA GLY A 44 -0.75 23.50 11.98
C GLY A 44 -0.41 22.24 12.77
N GLU A 45 -1.41 21.55 13.30
CA GLU A 45 -1.22 20.29 14.02
C GLU A 45 -1.02 19.11 13.05
N PRO A 46 -0.33 18.04 13.44
CA PRO A 46 -0.25 16.83 12.62
C PRO A 46 -1.63 16.30 12.27
N TYR A 47 -1.88 16.07 10.99
CA TYR A 47 -3.12 15.46 10.52
C TYR A 47 -3.16 13.98 10.91
N ILE A 48 -4.24 13.55 11.55
CA ILE A 48 -4.51 12.17 11.94
C ILE A 48 -5.61 11.62 11.04
N ALA A 49 -5.23 10.77 10.10
CA ALA A 49 -6.16 10.08 9.22
C ALA A 49 -6.88 8.95 9.96
N LYS A 50 -8.19 8.83 9.73
CA LYS A 50 -8.94 7.63 10.05
C LYS A 50 -8.92 6.73 8.82
N TRP A 51 -8.41 5.52 8.96
CA TRP A 51 -8.32 4.54 7.88
C TRP A 51 -8.73 3.15 8.38
N TRP A 52 -8.72 2.13 7.53
CA TRP A 52 -9.19 0.79 7.90
C TRP A 52 -8.41 0.15 9.07
N ASN A 53 -7.16 0.57 9.31
CA ASN A 53 -6.35 0.11 10.45
C ASN A 53 -6.29 1.14 11.61
N GLY A 54 -7.35 1.93 11.80
CA GLY A 54 -7.48 2.85 12.93
C GLY A 54 -7.12 4.31 12.63
N TYR A 55 -6.32 4.93 13.49
CA TYR A 55 -5.94 6.34 13.40
C TYR A 55 -4.43 6.48 13.33
N SER A 56 -3.93 7.20 12.34
CA SER A 56 -2.49 7.39 12.15
C SER A 56 -2.15 8.77 11.61
N ALA A 57 -0.99 9.29 11.99
CA ALA A 57 -0.40 10.43 11.31
C ALA A 57 0.09 10.02 9.92
N VAL A 58 0.20 10.97 9.01
CA VAL A 58 0.50 10.71 7.60
C VAL A 58 1.81 11.38 7.21
N LEU A 59 2.72 10.66 6.58
CA LEU A 59 3.93 11.20 6.00
C LEU A 59 3.59 12.09 4.79
N ASP A 60 4.26 13.22 4.70
CA ASP A 60 4.10 14.15 3.59
C ASP A 60 5.10 13.84 2.47
N PHE A 61 4.68 13.07 1.47
CA PHE A 61 5.55 12.69 0.34
C PHE A 61 5.90 13.86 -0.58
N SER A 62 5.26 15.03 -0.45
CA SER A 62 5.71 16.26 -1.10
C SER A 62 6.92 16.89 -0.40
N ASN A 63 7.27 16.40 0.80
CA ASN A 63 8.42 16.85 1.58
C ASN A 63 9.63 15.92 1.36
N PRO A 64 10.72 16.37 0.74
CA PRO A 64 11.90 15.54 0.50
C PRO A 64 12.50 14.93 1.78
N LYS A 65 12.31 15.58 2.94
CA LYS A 65 12.77 15.03 4.22
C LYS A 65 11.93 13.79 4.63
N ALA A 66 10.63 13.79 4.36
CA ALA A 66 9.77 12.63 4.62
C ALA A 66 10.16 11.44 3.73
N VAL A 67 10.39 11.71 2.46
CA VAL A 67 10.88 10.72 1.48
C VAL A 67 12.19 10.11 1.96
N GLN A 68 13.17 10.93 2.31
CA GLN A 68 14.47 10.45 2.79
C GLN A 68 14.36 9.70 4.13
N TRP A 69 13.51 10.17 5.04
CA TRP A 69 13.30 9.53 6.34
C TRP A 69 12.75 8.11 6.21
N LEU A 70 11.75 7.91 5.35
CA LEU A 70 11.23 6.56 5.09
C LEU A 70 12.22 5.72 4.31
N LYS A 71 12.86 6.31 3.28
CA LYS A 71 13.88 5.62 2.49
C LYS A 71 14.98 5.01 3.36
N CYS A 72 15.53 5.76 4.30
CA CYS A 72 16.57 5.24 5.19
C CYS A 72 16.11 4.02 6.01
N GLN A 73 14.84 3.97 6.39
CA GLN A 73 14.30 2.81 7.11
C GLN A 73 14.12 1.59 6.20
N LEU A 74 13.65 1.80 4.97
CA LEU A 74 13.48 0.72 4.00
C LEU A 74 14.83 0.20 3.50
N ASP A 75 15.80 1.09 3.26
CA ASP A 75 17.17 0.69 2.87
C ASP A 75 17.81 -0.21 3.97
N ALA A 76 17.61 0.11 5.24
CA ALA A 76 18.08 -0.75 6.34
C ALA A 76 17.42 -2.16 6.32
N LEU A 77 16.17 -2.27 5.87
CA LEU A 77 15.52 -3.58 5.68
C LEU A 77 16.09 -4.32 4.46
N THR A 78 16.38 -3.58 3.39
CA THR A 78 17.04 -4.14 2.20
C THR A 78 18.44 -4.65 2.54
N ASP A 79 19.21 -3.93 3.35
CA ASP A 79 20.51 -4.37 3.85
C ASP A 79 20.43 -5.66 4.69
N MET A 80 19.28 -5.93 5.32
CA MET A 80 19.00 -7.20 6.01
C MET A 80 18.54 -8.34 5.09
N GLY A 81 18.42 -8.07 3.78
CA GLY A 81 18.03 -9.05 2.76
C GLY A 81 16.58 -8.99 2.31
N VAL A 82 15.80 -7.96 2.68
CA VAL A 82 14.46 -7.77 2.12
C VAL A 82 14.58 -7.39 0.65
N ASP A 83 13.87 -8.10 -0.23
CA ASP A 83 13.95 -7.91 -1.69
C ASP A 83 13.03 -6.79 -2.19
N GLY A 84 11.96 -6.49 -1.47
CA GLY A 84 11.01 -5.48 -1.87
C GLY A 84 9.88 -5.22 -0.88
N PHE A 85 8.89 -4.46 -1.31
CA PHE A 85 7.87 -3.94 -0.41
C PHE A 85 6.47 -4.02 -1.02
N LYS A 86 5.51 -4.42 -0.19
CA LYS A 86 4.09 -4.21 -0.44
C LYS A 86 3.72 -2.83 0.11
N PHE A 87 3.64 -1.85 -0.77
CA PHE A 87 3.24 -0.47 -0.47
C PHE A 87 1.71 -0.40 -0.39
N ASP A 88 1.18 -0.49 0.81
CA ASP A 88 -0.26 -0.53 1.04
C ASP A 88 -0.79 0.83 1.51
N ALA A 89 -2.11 1.00 1.49
CA ALA A 89 -2.78 2.26 1.78
C ALA A 89 -2.31 3.41 0.86
N GLY A 90 -2.39 4.66 1.31
CA GLY A 90 -2.08 5.82 0.47
C GLY A 90 -3.21 6.23 -0.47
N ASP A 91 -4.40 5.66 -0.29
CA ASP A 91 -5.61 6.01 -1.03
C ASP A 91 -5.96 7.48 -0.80
N SER A 92 -6.30 8.22 -1.85
CA SER A 92 -6.62 9.65 -1.78
C SER A 92 -7.79 9.96 -0.83
N MET A 93 -8.71 9.02 -0.65
CA MET A 93 -9.85 9.16 0.25
C MET A 93 -9.50 9.33 1.73
N TYR A 94 -8.27 8.99 2.14
CA TYR A 94 -7.81 9.15 3.52
C TYR A 94 -7.14 10.49 3.78
N TYR A 95 -6.92 11.31 2.76
CA TYR A 95 -6.45 12.68 2.87
C TYR A 95 -7.62 13.65 2.81
N ARG A 96 -7.41 14.89 3.22
CA ARG A 96 -8.40 15.97 3.16
C ARG A 96 -7.93 17.05 2.20
N ASP A 97 -8.87 17.70 1.53
CA ASP A 97 -8.58 18.80 0.60
C ASP A 97 -7.97 20.03 1.30
N ASP A 98 -8.26 20.19 2.61
CA ASP A 98 -7.72 21.26 3.44
C ASP A 98 -6.41 20.90 4.15
N ASN A 99 -5.82 19.75 3.88
CA ASN A 99 -4.53 19.36 4.42
C ASN A 99 -3.42 20.34 3.96
N VAL A 100 -2.58 20.71 4.91
CA VAL A 100 -1.40 21.53 4.64
C VAL A 100 -0.19 20.63 4.43
N THR A 101 0.32 20.61 3.21
CA THR A 101 1.47 19.84 2.77
C THR A 101 2.63 20.76 2.40
N PHE A 102 3.85 20.26 2.40
CA PHE A 102 5.06 21.00 2.04
C PHE A 102 4.98 21.54 0.59
N GLY A 103 4.59 20.67 -0.35
CA GLY A 103 4.48 20.99 -1.77
C GLY A 103 3.13 21.59 -2.17
N ARG A 104 2.20 21.81 -1.25
CA ARG A 104 0.83 22.25 -1.52
C ARG A 104 0.11 21.38 -2.54
N VAL A 105 0.21 20.07 -2.36
CA VAL A 105 -0.33 19.06 -3.25
C VAL A 105 -1.71 18.59 -2.81
N THR A 106 -2.49 18.09 -3.77
CA THR A 106 -3.82 17.52 -3.53
C THR A 106 -3.74 16.08 -2.94
N PRO A 107 -4.85 15.53 -2.39
CA PRO A 107 -4.95 14.14 -2.00
C PRO A 107 -4.49 13.15 -3.08
N ASP A 108 -4.93 13.34 -4.32
CA ASP A 108 -4.55 12.49 -5.45
C ASP A 108 -3.06 12.56 -5.76
N GLU A 109 -2.48 13.75 -5.67
CA GLU A 109 -1.03 13.93 -5.85
C GLU A 109 -0.21 13.28 -4.73
N GLN A 110 -0.71 13.22 -3.50
CA GLN A 110 -0.08 12.43 -2.43
C GLN A 110 -0.04 10.94 -2.79
N SER A 111 -1.15 10.38 -3.31
CA SER A 111 -1.20 9.00 -3.80
C SER A 111 -0.22 8.77 -4.96
N ARG A 112 -0.07 9.74 -5.87
CA ARG A 112 0.91 9.67 -6.96
C ARG A 112 2.35 9.66 -6.42
N LEU A 113 2.67 10.57 -5.51
CA LEU A 113 4.00 10.65 -4.90
C LEU A 113 4.35 9.40 -4.09
N TRP A 114 3.35 8.78 -3.46
CA TRP A 114 3.50 7.48 -2.81
C TRP A 114 3.88 6.38 -3.81
N ALA A 115 3.23 6.34 -4.97
CA ALA A 115 3.56 5.40 -6.03
C ALA A 115 4.97 5.65 -6.58
N GLU A 116 5.34 6.91 -6.88
CA GLU A 116 6.68 7.28 -7.33
C GLU A 116 7.77 6.89 -6.33
N PHE A 117 7.48 7.02 -5.04
CA PHE A 117 8.45 6.65 -4.00
C PHE A 117 8.88 5.18 -4.10
N GLY A 118 7.95 4.27 -4.34
CA GLY A 118 8.25 2.85 -4.36
C GLY A 118 8.80 2.32 -5.69
N GLU A 119 8.70 3.09 -6.78
CA GLU A 119 9.23 2.69 -8.09
C GLU A 119 10.75 2.39 -8.05
N GLN A 120 11.46 2.98 -7.11
CA GLN A 120 12.90 2.73 -6.92
C GLN A 120 13.23 1.31 -6.40
N TYR A 121 12.24 0.57 -5.89
CA TYR A 121 12.42 -0.78 -5.38
C TYR A 121 12.00 -1.80 -6.44
N PRO A 122 12.87 -2.79 -6.78
CA PRO A 122 12.62 -3.69 -7.90
C PRO A 122 11.42 -4.62 -7.69
N TYR A 123 11.14 -4.99 -6.45
CA TYR A 123 9.93 -5.73 -6.07
C TYR A 123 9.03 -4.79 -5.29
N ASN A 124 7.97 -4.32 -5.95
CA ASN A 124 6.99 -3.42 -5.35
C ASN A 124 5.58 -3.86 -5.71
N GLU A 125 4.65 -3.66 -4.80
CA GLU A 125 3.22 -3.92 -5.01
C GLU A 125 2.43 -2.76 -4.42
N TYR A 126 1.48 -2.24 -5.18
CA TYR A 126 0.61 -1.13 -4.78
C TYR A 126 -0.86 -1.51 -4.86
N ARG A 127 -1.64 -1.09 -3.85
CA ARG A 127 -3.09 -1.12 -3.92
C ARG A 127 -3.67 0.17 -4.49
N ALA A 128 -3.15 1.31 -4.11
CA ALA A 128 -3.61 2.62 -4.52
C ALA A 128 -2.51 3.39 -5.25
N SER A 129 -2.85 3.98 -6.39
CA SER A 129 -1.98 4.86 -7.15
C SER A 129 -2.82 5.86 -7.95
N PHE A 130 -2.23 6.99 -8.31
CA PHE A 130 -2.87 7.99 -9.15
C PHE A 130 -1.92 8.43 -10.25
N ARG A 131 -2.38 8.40 -11.50
CA ARG A 131 -1.58 8.74 -12.69
C ARG A 131 -0.24 7.99 -12.77
N ALA A 132 -0.22 6.75 -12.30
CA ALA A 132 0.97 5.92 -12.28
C ALA A 132 1.05 4.93 -13.47
N GLY A 133 0.21 5.10 -14.47
CA GLY A 133 0.30 4.36 -15.72
C GLY A 133 1.66 4.56 -16.37
N GLY A 134 2.34 3.47 -16.71
CA GLY A 134 3.70 3.48 -17.27
C GLY A 134 4.82 3.39 -16.23
N TYR A 135 4.51 3.45 -14.94
CA TYR A 135 5.50 3.21 -13.89
C TYR A 135 5.85 1.73 -13.77
N ALA A 136 7.07 1.43 -13.34
CA ALA A 136 7.55 0.07 -13.10
C ALA A 136 7.05 -0.43 -11.73
N LEU A 137 5.74 -0.47 -11.55
CA LEU A 137 5.10 -0.96 -10.34
C LEU A 137 4.04 -2.03 -10.62
N LEU A 138 3.85 -2.94 -9.68
CA LEU A 138 2.80 -3.94 -9.72
C LEU A 138 1.56 -3.37 -9.04
N GLN A 139 0.50 -3.17 -9.84
CA GLN A 139 -0.79 -2.67 -9.35
C GLN A 139 -1.70 -3.84 -8.97
N ARG A 140 -1.95 -3.98 -7.67
CA ARG A 140 -2.90 -4.95 -7.13
C ARG A 140 -4.33 -4.41 -7.24
N LEU A 141 -5.28 -5.27 -7.58
CA LEU A 141 -6.70 -4.98 -7.44
C LEU A 141 -7.11 -4.85 -5.97
N CYS A 142 -8.26 -4.24 -5.70
CA CYS A 142 -8.86 -4.24 -4.37
C CYS A 142 -9.11 -5.66 -3.88
N ASP A 143 -9.15 -5.81 -2.56
CA ASP A 143 -9.50 -7.06 -1.89
C ASP A 143 -10.80 -7.63 -2.47
N LYS A 144 -10.80 -8.93 -2.75
CA LYS A 144 -11.94 -9.63 -3.36
C LYS A 144 -12.62 -10.52 -2.34
N ASP A 145 -13.95 -10.57 -2.41
CA ASP A 145 -14.70 -11.56 -1.66
C ASP A 145 -14.49 -12.97 -2.23
N HIS A 146 -14.60 -13.99 -1.38
CA HIS A 146 -14.73 -15.37 -1.84
C HIS A 146 -16.16 -15.60 -2.41
N SER A 147 -16.42 -15.02 -3.57
CA SER A 147 -17.75 -15.04 -4.20
C SER A 147 -17.66 -14.97 -5.72
N TRP A 148 -18.73 -15.41 -6.39
CA TRP A 148 -18.90 -15.29 -7.83
C TRP A 148 -19.36 -13.89 -8.28
N GLY A 149 -19.76 -13.04 -7.33
CA GLY A 149 -20.32 -11.71 -7.55
C GLY A 149 -19.33 -10.64 -7.96
N GLU A 150 -19.85 -9.40 -8.05
CA GLU A 150 -19.11 -8.21 -8.50
C GLU A 150 -17.95 -7.80 -7.56
N ASN A 151 -18.03 -8.14 -6.27
CA ASN A 151 -16.95 -7.94 -5.34
C ASN A 151 -15.96 -9.12 -5.28
N GLY A 152 -16.20 -10.16 -6.05
CA GLY A 152 -15.41 -11.37 -6.17
C GLY A 152 -14.87 -11.58 -7.58
N ILE A 153 -14.95 -12.83 -8.07
CA ILE A 153 -14.34 -13.25 -9.34
C ILE A 153 -14.90 -12.50 -10.57
N ALA A 154 -16.17 -12.07 -10.54
CA ALA A 154 -16.77 -11.40 -11.69
C ALA A 154 -16.10 -10.06 -12.04
N SER A 155 -15.45 -9.39 -11.10
CA SER A 155 -14.73 -8.13 -11.36
C SER A 155 -13.30 -8.32 -11.84
N LEU A 156 -12.72 -9.50 -11.74
CA LEU A 156 -11.29 -9.71 -12.06
C LEU A 156 -10.96 -9.32 -13.50
N ILE A 157 -11.75 -9.78 -14.47
CA ILE A 157 -11.48 -9.50 -15.89
C ILE A 157 -11.69 -8.01 -16.21
N PRO A 158 -12.85 -7.39 -15.90
CA PRO A 158 -13.04 -5.99 -16.22
C PRO A 158 -12.06 -5.07 -15.49
N ASP A 159 -11.74 -5.32 -14.22
CA ASP A 159 -10.78 -4.49 -13.46
C ASP A 159 -9.35 -4.62 -14.01
N THR A 160 -8.92 -5.84 -14.36
CA THR A 160 -7.61 -6.06 -14.97
C THR A 160 -7.50 -5.42 -16.36
N LEU A 161 -8.56 -5.48 -17.16
CA LEU A 161 -8.60 -4.80 -18.46
C LEU A 161 -8.52 -3.29 -18.27
N LEU A 162 -9.22 -2.74 -17.28
CA LEU A 162 -9.16 -1.32 -16.96
C LEU A 162 -7.75 -0.89 -16.54
N GLN A 163 -7.07 -1.69 -15.70
CA GLN A 163 -5.67 -1.45 -15.35
C GLN A 163 -4.78 -1.41 -16.60
N GLY A 164 -4.92 -2.37 -17.51
CA GLY A 164 -4.17 -2.40 -18.77
C GLY A 164 -4.43 -1.16 -19.63
N ILE A 165 -5.69 -0.74 -19.78
CA ILE A 165 -6.08 0.45 -20.56
C ILE A 165 -5.51 1.74 -19.93
N THR A 166 -5.43 1.80 -18.60
CA THR A 166 -4.87 2.94 -17.88
C THR A 166 -3.33 2.92 -17.78
N GLY A 167 -2.69 1.94 -18.40
CA GLY A 167 -1.23 1.90 -18.59
C GLY A 167 -0.47 1.11 -17.53
N HIS A 168 -1.15 0.33 -16.69
CA HIS A 168 -0.49 -0.55 -15.73
C HIS A 168 -0.09 -1.87 -16.41
N ALA A 169 1.20 -2.04 -16.69
CA ALA A 169 1.73 -3.21 -17.38
C ALA A 169 1.83 -4.46 -16.48
N TYR A 170 1.88 -4.26 -15.18
CA TYR A 170 2.00 -5.34 -14.20
C TYR A 170 0.80 -5.28 -13.26
N GLY A 171 -0.02 -6.32 -13.28
CA GLY A 171 -1.23 -6.44 -12.47
C GLY A 171 -1.18 -7.65 -11.54
N CYS A 172 -1.82 -7.54 -10.39
CA CYS A 172 -2.07 -8.63 -9.46
C CYS A 172 -3.56 -8.68 -9.13
N PRO A 173 -4.23 -9.84 -9.32
CA PRO A 173 -5.67 -9.96 -9.10
C PRO A 173 -6.08 -10.05 -7.63
N ASP A 174 -5.18 -9.84 -6.68
CA ASP A 174 -5.33 -10.08 -5.25
C ASP A 174 -5.14 -11.55 -4.84
N MET A 175 -5.51 -11.93 -3.63
CA MET A 175 -5.36 -13.29 -3.12
C MET A 175 -6.17 -14.29 -3.94
N ILE A 176 -5.55 -15.42 -4.27
CA ILE A 176 -6.24 -16.50 -5.00
C ILE A 176 -7.43 -17.00 -4.16
N GLY A 177 -8.59 -17.05 -4.80
CA GLY A 177 -9.85 -17.43 -4.18
C GLY A 177 -10.57 -16.29 -3.48
N GLY A 178 -9.97 -15.11 -3.39
CA GLY A 178 -10.50 -14.01 -2.60
C GLY A 178 -10.34 -14.26 -1.10
N GLY A 179 -10.76 -13.36 -0.28
CA GLY A 179 -10.72 -13.54 1.17
C GLY A 179 -10.36 -12.25 1.89
N GLU A 180 -11.25 -11.28 1.87
CA GLU A 180 -11.14 -10.15 2.77
C GLU A 180 -11.06 -10.62 4.22
N TYR A 181 -10.27 -9.94 5.05
CA TYR A 181 -10.06 -10.31 6.46
C TYR A 181 -11.35 -10.56 7.24
N LEU A 182 -12.39 -9.78 6.99
CA LEU A 182 -13.72 -9.95 7.60
C LEU A 182 -14.40 -11.24 7.14
N ASN A 183 -14.10 -11.73 5.95
CA ASN A 183 -14.65 -12.96 5.41
C ASN A 183 -13.99 -14.20 6.00
N PHE A 184 -12.70 -14.14 6.37
CA PHE A 184 -12.03 -15.23 7.07
C PHE A 184 -12.70 -15.57 8.41
N GLN A 185 -13.25 -14.58 9.10
CA GLN A 185 -14.01 -14.83 10.34
C GLN A 185 -15.32 -15.59 10.11
N ASN A 186 -15.81 -15.63 8.87
CA ASN A 186 -17.04 -16.30 8.48
C ASN A 186 -16.82 -17.55 7.62
N MET A 187 -15.60 -17.83 7.17
CA MET A 187 -15.27 -18.96 6.30
C MET A 187 -15.56 -20.33 6.93
N GLU A 188 -15.45 -20.45 8.25
CA GLU A 188 -15.85 -21.70 8.97
C GLU A 188 -17.32 -22.06 8.74
N LYS A 189 -18.15 -21.10 8.37
CA LYS A 189 -19.61 -21.32 8.13
C LYS A 189 -19.96 -21.55 6.67
N ALA A 190 -19.17 -21.01 5.72
CA ALA A 190 -19.47 -21.05 4.30
C ALA A 190 -18.76 -22.16 3.52
N GLY A 191 -17.65 -22.67 4.03
CA GLY A 191 -16.78 -23.59 3.30
C GLY A 191 -15.99 -22.91 2.18
N LEU A 192 -14.96 -23.58 1.67
CA LEU A 192 -14.21 -23.18 0.49
C LEU A 192 -14.96 -23.64 -0.76
N ASP A 193 -15.28 -22.74 -1.68
CA ASP A 193 -15.74 -23.10 -3.03
C ASP A 193 -14.49 -23.40 -3.89
N GLU A 194 -14.23 -24.70 -4.08
CA GLU A 194 -13.06 -25.19 -4.80
C GLU A 194 -13.08 -24.77 -6.28
N GLU A 195 -14.26 -24.72 -6.92
CA GLU A 195 -14.38 -24.29 -8.31
C GLU A 195 -14.04 -22.82 -8.46
N LEU A 196 -14.55 -21.97 -7.58
CA LEU A 196 -14.21 -20.55 -7.54
C LEU A 196 -12.71 -20.34 -7.32
N PHE A 197 -12.12 -21.09 -6.38
CA PHE A 197 -10.69 -21.03 -6.09
C PHE A 197 -9.85 -21.37 -7.34
N VAL A 198 -10.20 -22.43 -8.05
CA VAL A 198 -9.50 -22.86 -9.26
C VAL A 198 -9.65 -21.85 -10.40
N ARG A 199 -10.82 -21.23 -10.54
CA ARG A 199 -11.07 -20.23 -11.61
C ARG A 199 -10.44 -18.88 -11.31
N HIS A 200 -10.29 -18.57 -10.05
CA HIS A 200 -9.65 -17.32 -9.62
C HIS A 200 -8.14 -17.35 -9.87
#